data_315ca20aa7e3e3b6e39998718492a6c9
#
_entry.id   315ca20aa7e3e3b6e39998718492a6c9
#
_cell.length_a   1.000
_cell.length_b   1.000
_cell.length_c   1.000
_cell.angle_alpha   90.00
_cell.angle_beta   90.00
_cell.angle_gamma   90.00
#
_symmetry.space_group_name_H-M   'P 1'
#
loop_
_entity.id
_entity.type
_entity.pdbx_description
1 polymer ?
#
loop_
_entity_poly.entity_id
_entity_poly.type
_entity_poly.pdbx_seq_one_letter_code
_entity_poly.pdbx_strand_id
1 'polypeptide(L)'
;FSQDAYTDIYISHLDWYGQTDINDNTCDQVKFATDYRQQHSTTQLVSWGISGSTYDLSFDTPIILGWDSSKLSSSSDDFKMYIYVGDGDGVDMQGQNSITISQDDLSLDENLETNIKVLMGACAETNTTTYYRDFDGDGLGSDITAEYCSGYEPDGWVSNNDDSDDACF
;
A
#
# COMPACT_ATOMS: atom_id res chain seq x y z
N PHE A 1 -29.14 11.48 23.60
CA PHE A 1 -29.13 11.03 22.22
C PHE A 1 -28.37 9.69 22.22
N SER A 2 -29.04 8.60 21.81
CA SER A 2 -28.34 7.36 21.50
C SER A 2 -27.55 7.59 20.23
N GLN A 3 -26.24 7.43 20.28
CA GLN A 3 -25.41 7.45 19.11
C GLN A 3 -25.57 6.08 18.44
N ASP A 4 -25.92 6.05 17.17
CA ASP A 4 -26.02 4.78 16.43
C ASP A 4 -24.64 4.12 16.30
N ALA A 5 -24.59 2.80 16.27
CA ALA A 5 -23.38 2.07 16.02
C ALA A 5 -22.83 2.39 14.61
N TYR A 6 -21.55 2.65 14.48
CA TYR A 6 -20.93 3.01 13.19
C TYR A 6 -19.48 2.51 13.08
N THR A 7 -18.98 2.54 11.86
CA THR A 7 -17.59 2.27 11.54
C THR A 7 -17.02 3.41 10.70
N ASP A 8 -15.91 3.98 11.13
CA ASP A 8 -15.12 4.94 10.36
C ASP A 8 -13.96 4.23 9.67
N ILE A 9 -13.74 4.56 8.40
CA ILE A 9 -12.65 4.01 7.57
C ILE A 9 -11.73 5.14 7.15
N TYR A 10 -10.43 4.90 7.22
CA TYR A 10 -9.38 5.85 6.89
C TYR A 10 -8.33 5.23 5.97
N ILE A 11 -7.74 6.04 5.11
CA ILE A 11 -6.47 5.72 4.44
C ILE A 11 -5.35 6.17 5.38
N SER A 12 -4.42 5.26 5.68
CA SER A 12 -3.34 5.51 6.64
C SER A 12 -2.04 5.83 5.92
N HIS A 13 -1.40 6.93 6.34
CA HIS A 13 -0.13 7.43 5.84
C HIS A 13 0.86 7.60 6.98
N LEU A 14 1.43 6.49 7.44
CA LEU A 14 2.48 6.52 8.46
C LEU A 14 3.78 7.13 7.97
N ASP A 15 4.06 6.95 6.68
CA ASP A 15 5.21 7.54 5.99
C ASP A 15 5.21 9.08 6.01
N TRP A 16 4.06 9.72 6.29
CA TRP A 16 3.96 11.17 6.42
C TRP A 16 4.11 11.68 7.86
N TYR A 17 3.96 10.78 8.85
CA TYR A 17 4.05 11.17 10.26
C TYR A 17 5.43 11.70 10.63
N GLY A 18 5.45 12.87 11.25
CA GLY A 18 6.69 13.54 11.63
C GLY A 18 7.43 14.24 10.48
N GLN A 19 6.97 14.12 9.24
CA GLN A 19 7.50 14.85 8.09
C GLN A 19 7.10 16.33 8.18
N THR A 20 7.92 17.23 7.67
CA THR A 20 7.60 18.66 7.56
C THR A 20 7.19 19.03 6.15
N ASP A 21 6.16 19.88 6.05
CA ASP A 21 5.77 20.49 4.79
C ASP A 21 6.72 21.64 4.39
N ILE A 22 6.47 22.25 3.23
CA ILE A 22 7.27 23.37 2.71
C ILE A 22 7.19 24.65 3.58
N ASN A 23 6.31 24.69 4.58
CA ASN A 23 6.13 25.80 5.53
C ASN A 23 6.61 25.42 6.94
N ASP A 24 7.41 24.37 7.08
CA ASP A 24 7.93 23.83 8.34
C ASP A 24 6.85 23.33 9.32
N ASN A 25 5.63 23.03 8.86
CA ASN A 25 4.63 22.38 9.70
C ASN A 25 4.87 20.87 9.74
N THR A 26 4.91 20.30 10.93
CA THR A 26 5.03 18.85 11.10
C THR A 26 3.69 18.16 10.86
N CYS A 27 3.68 17.12 10.04
CA CYS A 27 2.53 16.23 9.87
C CYS A 27 2.34 15.39 11.13
N ASP A 28 1.25 15.62 11.84
CA ASP A 28 0.84 14.88 13.04
C ASP A 28 -0.36 13.95 12.81
N GLN A 29 -0.91 13.96 11.59
CA GLN A 29 -2.02 13.12 11.17
C GLN A 29 -1.56 11.99 10.27
N VAL A 30 -2.09 10.80 10.51
CA VAL A 30 -1.81 9.58 9.73
C VAL A 30 -3.07 9.00 9.08
N LYS A 31 -4.25 9.59 9.34
CA LYS A 31 -5.55 9.10 8.88
C LYS A 31 -6.22 10.14 7.99
N PHE A 32 -6.55 9.74 6.78
CA PHE A 32 -7.15 10.61 5.76
C PHE A 32 -8.39 9.96 5.17
N ALA A 33 -9.40 10.76 4.88
CA ALA A 33 -10.62 10.29 4.20
C ALA A 33 -10.39 10.05 2.69
N THR A 34 -9.36 10.69 2.11
CA THR A 34 -9.02 10.59 0.69
C THR A 34 -7.52 10.65 0.50
N ASP A 35 -7.02 9.94 -0.50
CA ASP A 35 -5.65 10.03 -0.99
C ASP A 35 -5.66 10.25 -2.50
N TYR A 36 -4.91 11.25 -2.96
CA TYR A 36 -4.69 11.54 -4.38
C TYR A 36 -3.20 11.39 -4.68
N ARG A 37 -2.87 10.42 -5.52
CA ARG A 37 -1.50 10.20 -5.95
C ARG A 37 -1.32 10.58 -7.40
N GLN A 38 -0.09 10.99 -7.74
CA GLN A 38 0.28 11.19 -9.13
C GLN A 38 0.08 9.89 -9.90
N GLN A 39 -0.28 9.98 -11.18
CA GLN A 39 -0.36 8.82 -12.06
C GLN A 39 1.01 8.11 -12.08
N HIS A 40 1.00 6.84 -11.68
CA HIS A 40 2.18 5.98 -11.70
C HIS A 40 2.21 5.15 -12.98
N SER A 41 3.42 4.73 -13.39
CA SER A 41 3.57 3.69 -14.41
C SER A 41 3.13 2.34 -13.83
N THR A 42 2.74 1.40 -14.67
CA THR A 42 2.40 0.02 -14.27
C THR A 42 3.59 -0.72 -13.66
N THR A 43 4.80 -0.18 -13.80
CA THR A 43 6.06 -0.74 -13.29
C THR A 43 6.21 -0.59 -11.78
N GLN A 44 5.51 0.38 -11.15
CA GLN A 44 5.55 0.59 -9.71
C GLN A 44 4.31 0.00 -9.03
N LEU A 45 4.54 -0.68 -7.92
CA LEU A 45 3.48 -1.06 -7.02
C LEU A 45 3.12 0.13 -6.13
N VAL A 46 1.86 0.50 -6.12
CA VAL A 46 1.32 1.51 -5.20
C VAL A 46 0.56 0.79 -4.10
N SER A 47 0.85 1.13 -2.86
CA SER A 47 0.19 0.56 -1.68
C SER A 47 -0.57 1.63 -0.91
N TRP A 48 -1.79 1.30 -0.47
CA TRP A 48 -2.57 2.06 0.49
C TRP A 48 -2.88 1.19 1.69
N GLY A 49 -2.56 1.68 2.88
CA GLY A 49 -3.02 1.09 4.13
C GLY A 49 -4.43 1.59 4.46
N ILE A 50 -5.30 0.69 4.88
CA ILE A 50 -6.64 1.02 5.36
C ILE A 50 -6.73 0.68 6.84
N SER A 51 -7.17 1.65 7.65
CA SER A 51 -7.49 1.46 9.06
C SER A 51 -8.86 2.03 9.37
N GLY A 52 -9.38 1.75 10.54
CA GLY A 52 -10.66 2.29 10.95
C GLY A 52 -10.90 2.17 12.44
N SER A 53 -12.06 2.62 12.86
CA SER A 53 -12.55 2.47 14.22
C SER A 53 -14.03 2.15 14.21
N THR A 54 -14.47 1.42 15.19
CA THR A 54 -15.89 1.07 15.41
C THR A 54 -16.40 1.69 16.69
N TYR A 55 -17.67 2.03 16.71
CA TYR A 55 -18.34 2.55 17.89
C TYR A 55 -19.61 1.71 18.15
N ASP A 56 -19.73 1.22 19.38
CA ASP A 56 -20.91 0.49 19.87
C ASP A 56 -21.33 -0.73 19.02
N LEU A 57 -20.38 -1.32 18.26
CA LEU A 57 -20.59 -2.59 17.58
C LEU A 57 -20.24 -3.76 18.50
N SER A 58 -21.05 -4.84 18.44
CA SER A 58 -20.67 -6.12 19.03
C SER A 58 -19.36 -6.62 18.47
N PHE A 59 -18.46 -7.15 19.29
CA PHE A 59 -17.14 -7.63 18.86
C PHE A 59 -17.20 -8.61 17.68
N ASP A 60 -18.21 -9.49 17.66
CA ASP A 60 -18.41 -10.49 16.60
C ASP A 60 -19.17 -9.96 15.37
N THR A 61 -19.47 -8.66 15.29
CA THR A 61 -20.20 -8.09 14.15
C THR A 61 -19.28 -8.04 12.93
N PRO A 62 -19.57 -8.78 11.86
CA PRO A 62 -18.77 -8.70 10.63
C PRO A 62 -18.96 -7.34 9.96
N ILE A 63 -17.86 -6.81 9.42
CA ILE A 63 -17.86 -5.57 8.66
C ILE A 63 -17.71 -5.92 7.18
N ILE A 64 -18.56 -5.38 6.32
CA ILE A 64 -18.44 -5.53 4.88
C ILE A 64 -17.76 -4.29 4.31
N LEU A 65 -16.54 -4.45 3.81
CA LEU A 65 -15.82 -3.44 3.07
C LEU A 65 -16.15 -3.61 1.58
N GLY A 66 -16.86 -2.64 1.01
CA GLY A 66 -17.35 -2.70 -0.36
C GLY A 66 -16.76 -1.60 -1.25
N TRP A 67 -16.68 -1.88 -2.55
CA TRP A 67 -16.22 -0.94 -3.59
C TRP A 67 -17.00 -1.13 -4.88
N ASP A 68 -16.90 -0.15 -5.78
CA ASP A 68 -17.49 -0.23 -7.12
C ASP A 68 -16.45 -0.76 -8.12
N SER A 69 -16.46 -2.07 -8.36
CA SER A 69 -15.51 -2.73 -9.28
C SER A 69 -15.60 -2.18 -10.71
N SER A 70 -16.75 -1.61 -11.12
CA SER A 70 -16.90 -1.01 -12.44
C SER A 70 -16.05 0.25 -12.64
N LYS A 71 -15.62 0.88 -11.55
CA LYS A 71 -14.73 2.05 -11.55
C LYS A 71 -13.25 1.67 -11.56
N LEU A 72 -12.93 0.41 -11.30
CA LEU A 72 -11.58 -0.12 -11.22
C LEU A 72 -11.13 -0.77 -12.53
N SER A 73 -11.97 -0.79 -13.56
CA SER A 73 -11.62 -1.33 -14.87
C SER A 73 -10.54 -0.47 -15.52
N SER A 74 -9.46 -1.10 -15.97
CA SER A 74 -8.44 -0.46 -16.77
C SER A 74 -8.44 -1.06 -18.19
N SER A 75 -7.94 -0.29 -19.16
CA SER A 75 -7.75 -0.74 -20.53
C SER A 75 -6.45 -1.55 -20.71
N SER A 76 -5.66 -1.71 -19.65
CA SER A 76 -4.38 -2.43 -19.66
C SER A 76 -4.48 -3.68 -18.81
N ASP A 77 -4.12 -4.83 -19.38
CA ASP A 77 -4.01 -6.10 -18.67
C ASP A 77 -2.92 -6.07 -17.57
N ASP A 78 -2.00 -5.09 -17.67
CA ASP A 78 -0.94 -4.88 -16.69
C ASP A 78 -1.39 -4.09 -15.46
N PHE A 79 -2.64 -3.62 -15.43
CA PHE A 79 -3.16 -2.85 -14.30
C PHE A 79 -4.09 -3.72 -13.46
N LYS A 80 -3.56 -4.19 -12.34
CA LYS A 80 -4.28 -5.01 -11.38
C LYS A 80 -4.47 -4.25 -10.07
N MET A 81 -5.55 -4.56 -9.35
CA MET A 81 -5.85 -3.98 -8.05
C MET A 81 -6.33 -5.08 -7.09
N TYR A 82 -5.60 -5.28 -6.02
CA TYR A 82 -5.84 -6.32 -5.03
C TYR A 82 -5.96 -5.73 -3.63
N ILE A 83 -6.85 -6.30 -2.83
CA ILE A 83 -6.97 -6.01 -1.40
C ILE A 83 -6.53 -7.23 -0.59
N TYR A 84 -5.71 -6.99 0.40
CA TYR A 84 -5.16 -7.98 1.32
C TYR A 84 -5.63 -7.68 2.74
N VAL A 85 -5.87 -8.74 3.53
CA VAL A 85 -6.16 -8.67 4.96
C VAL A 85 -5.16 -9.57 5.67
N GLY A 86 -4.27 -8.99 6.47
CA GLY A 86 -3.15 -9.70 7.07
C GLY A 86 -2.27 -10.39 6.03
N ASP A 87 -1.86 -11.61 6.37
CA ASP A 87 -1.06 -12.50 5.50
C ASP A 87 -1.93 -13.37 4.57
N GLY A 88 -3.22 -13.04 4.44
CA GLY A 88 -4.16 -13.79 3.62
C GLY A 88 -3.93 -13.61 2.12
N ASP A 89 -4.59 -14.44 1.32
CA ASP A 89 -4.58 -14.32 -0.13
C ASP A 89 -5.22 -13.00 -0.57
N GLY A 90 -4.64 -12.38 -1.59
CA GLY A 90 -5.16 -11.16 -2.19
C GLY A 90 -6.50 -11.40 -2.91
N VAL A 91 -7.42 -10.48 -2.72
CA VAL A 91 -8.72 -10.48 -3.40
C VAL A 91 -8.69 -9.50 -4.56
N ASP A 92 -8.95 -10.00 -5.78
CA ASP A 92 -9.05 -9.19 -6.99
C ASP A 92 -10.25 -8.22 -6.89
N MET A 93 -9.95 -6.93 -6.77
CA MET A 93 -10.96 -5.88 -6.64
C MET A 93 -11.70 -5.59 -7.96
N GLN A 94 -11.16 -6.01 -9.10
CA GLN A 94 -11.81 -5.88 -10.40
C GLN A 94 -12.81 -7.01 -10.64
N GLY A 95 -12.55 -8.19 -10.08
CA GLY A 95 -13.41 -9.39 -10.17
C GLY A 95 -14.47 -9.49 -9.07
N GLN A 96 -14.31 -8.76 -7.97
CA GLN A 96 -15.24 -8.76 -6.83
C GLN A 96 -15.60 -7.31 -6.44
N ASN A 97 -16.55 -7.15 -5.54
CA ASN A 97 -17.00 -5.83 -5.10
C ASN A 97 -17.08 -5.67 -3.58
N SER A 98 -16.67 -6.68 -2.82
CA SER A 98 -16.63 -6.60 -1.36
C SER A 98 -15.80 -7.72 -0.75
N ILE A 99 -15.33 -7.48 0.48
CA ILE A 99 -14.80 -8.49 1.40
C ILE A 99 -15.48 -8.34 2.76
N THR A 100 -15.45 -9.40 3.55
CA THR A 100 -15.87 -9.38 4.95
C THR A 100 -14.63 -9.37 5.82
N ILE A 101 -14.58 -8.43 6.76
CA ILE A 101 -13.49 -8.23 7.71
C ILE A 101 -14.02 -8.25 9.14
N SER A 102 -13.14 -8.42 10.11
CA SER A 102 -13.40 -8.25 11.53
C SER A 102 -13.09 -6.82 11.99
N GLN A 103 -13.47 -6.49 13.22
CA GLN A 103 -13.10 -5.20 13.82
C GLN A 103 -11.60 -5.11 14.08
N ASP A 104 -10.94 -6.21 14.39
CA ASP A 104 -9.51 -6.27 14.64
C ASP A 104 -8.70 -5.95 13.37
N ASP A 105 -9.22 -6.32 12.18
CA ASP A 105 -8.56 -6.03 10.91
C ASP A 105 -8.47 -4.53 10.61
N LEU A 106 -9.30 -3.70 11.23
CA LEU A 106 -9.25 -2.25 11.09
C LEU A 106 -8.21 -1.58 12.00
N SER A 107 -7.70 -2.29 12.99
CA SER A 107 -6.73 -1.77 13.94
C SER A 107 -5.33 -1.66 13.30
N LEU A 108 -4.54 -0.72 13.80
CA LEU A 108 -3.10 -0.69 13.54
C LEU A 108 -2.41 -1.69 14.47
N ASP A 109 -1.35 -2.33 13.98
CA ASP A 109 -0.51 -3.18 14.79
C ASP A 109 0.37 -2.40 15.77
N GLU A 110 1.24 -3.07 16.51
CA GLU A 110 2.17 -2.46 17.47
C GLU A 110 3.21 -1.54 16.82
N ASN A 111 3.47 -1.71 15.50
CA ASN A 111 4.34 -0.86 14.68
C ASN A 111 3.56 0.26 13.98
N LEU A 112 2.26 0.40 14.27
CA LEU A 112 1.32 1.29 13.63
C LEU A 112 1.07 0.94 12.14
N GLU A 113 1.38 -0.27 11.70
CA GLU A 113 1.08 -0.74 10.36
C GLU A 113 -0.38 -1.19 10.24
N THR A 114 -0.93 -1.06 9.03
CA THR A 114 -2.29 -1.46 8.73
C THR A 114 -2.35 -2.94 8.37
N ASN A 115 -3.37 -3.63 8.92
CA ASN A 115 -3.65 -5.02 8.57
C ASN A 115 -4.33 -5.16 7.19
N ILE A 116 -4.98 -4.10 6.72
CA ILE A 116 -5.62 -4.08 5.40
C ILE A 116 -4.76 -3.22 4.45
N LYS A 117 -4.37 -3.80 3.32
CA LYS A 117 -3.59 -3.12 2.28
C LYS A 117 -4.27 -3.26 0.92
N VAL A 118 -4.36 -2.16 0.18
CA VAL A 118 -4.75 -2.18 -1.24
C VAL A 118 -3.49 -1.99 -2.06
N LEU A 119 -3.22 -2.92 -2.96
CA LEU A 119 -2.10 -2.87 -3.88
C LEU A 119 -2.59 -2.64 -5.31
N MET A 120 -1.90 -1.76 -6.05
CA MET A 120 -2.20 -1.44 -7.44
C MET A 120 -0.92 -1.48 -8.28
N GLY A 121 -0.94 -2.23 -9.36
CA GLY A 121 0.19 -2.38 -10.28
C GLY A 121 0.19 -3.73 -10.99
N ALA A 122 1.15 -3.96 -11.87
CA ALA A 122 1.25 -5.19 -12.65
C ALA A 122 1.41 -6.45 -11.78
N CYS A 123 2.03 -6.34 -10.61
CA CYS A 123 2.22 -7.43 -9.67
C CYS A 123 1.38 -7.31 -8.38
N ALA A 124 0.29 -6.59 -8.41
CA ALA A 124 -0.57 -6.46 -7.23
C ALA A 124 -1.14 -7.82 -6.74
N GLU A 125 -1.14 -8.83 -7.61
CA GLU A 125 -1.51 -10.23 -7.34
C GLU A 125 -0.39 -11.04 -6.70
N THR A 126 0.86 -10.61 -6.87
CA THR A 126 2.06 -11.36 -6.46
C THR A 126 2.95 -10.49 -5.58
N ASN A 127 3.90 -11.12 -4.91
CA ASN A 127 4.87 -10.39 -4.11
C ASN A 127 5.81 -9.56 -4.97
N THR A 128 6.19 -8.40 -4.47
CA THR A 128 7.27 -7.59 -5.00
C THR A 128 8.63 -8.29 -4.80
N THR A 129 9.61 -7.81 -5.55
CA THR A 129 11.02 -8.17 -5.38
C THR A 129 11.77 -6.93 -4.94
N THR A 130 12.64 -7.09 -3.93
CA THR A 130 13.55 -6.03 -3.51
C THR A 130 14.65 -5.85 -4.54
N TYR A 131 14.83 -4.63 -4.99
CA TYR A 131 15.92 -4.22 -5.88
C TYR A 131 16.79 -3.19 -5.18
N TYR A 132 18.02 -3.08 -5.64
CA TYR A 132 19.08 -2.26 -5.08
C TYR A 132 19.52 -1.22 -6.10
N ARG A 133 19.77 -0.01 -5.65
CA ARG A 133 20.17 1.09 -6.54
C ARG A 133 21.57 0.88 -7.06
N ASP A 134 21.73 0.93 -8.38
CA ASP A 134 23.00 0.92 -9.12
C ASP A 134 23.20 2.35 -9.69
N PHE A 135 24.04 3.15 -9.04
CA PHE A 135 24.25 4.55 -9.43
C PHE A 135 25.29 4.74 -10.51
N ASP A 136 26.31 3.89 -10.51
CA ASP A 136 27.41 4.01 -11.46
C ASP A 136 27.26 3.12 -12.70
N GLY A 137 26.31 2.20 -12.68
CA GLY A 137 25.92 1.39 -13.83
C GLY A 137 26.81 0.19 -14.08
N ASP A 138 27.51 -0.31 -13.06
CA ASP A 138 28.40 -1.47 -13.16
C ASP A 138 27.66 -2.81 -13.01
N GLY A 139 26.37 -2.78 -12.66
CA GLY A 139 25.52 -3.95 -12.46
C GLY A 139 25.52 -4.50 -11.03
N LEU A 140 26.18 -3.82 -10.09
CA LEU A 140 26.13 -4.11 -8.67
C LEU A 140 25.28 -3.04 -7.97
N GLY A 141 24.50 -3.42 -6.95
CA GLY A 141 23.59 -2.52 -6.24
C GLY A 141 24.12 -2.17 -4.85
N SER A 142 23.83 -0.95 -4.44
CA SER A 142 24.14 -0.39 -3.12
C SER A 142 23.14 -0.84 -2.05
N ASP A 143 23.28 -0.31 -0.83
CA ASP A 143 22.36 -0.55 0.28
C ASP A 143 20.99 0.18 0.12
N ILE A 144 20.82 0.98 -0.94
CA ILE A 144 19.55 1.68 -1.20
C ILE A 144 18.58 0.75 -1.90
N THR A 145 17.46 0.46 -1.24
CA THR A 145 16.47 -0.51 -1.71
C THR A 145 15.16 0.13 -2.15
N ALA A 146 14.47 -0.54 -3.09
CA ALA A 146 13.08 -0.29 -3.45
C ALA A 146 12.39 -1.58 -3.89
N GLU A 147 11.07 -1.62 -3.72
CA GLU A 147 10.24 -2.74 -4.12
C GLU A 147 9.63 -2.49 -5.50
N TYR A 148 9.86 -3.40 -6.44
CA TYR A 148 9.28 -3.37 -7.77
C TYR A 148 8.65 -4.71 -8.12
N CYS A 149 7.74 -4.70 -9.09
CA CYS A 149 7.29 -5.93 -9.72
C CYS A 149 8.46 -6.60 -10.45
N SER A 150 8.64 -7.90 -10.25
CA SER A 150 9.73 -8.65 -10.90
C SER A 150 9.66 -8.50 -12.42
N GLY A 151 10.77 -8.07 -13.04
CA GLY A 151 10.86 -7.80 -14.48
C GLY A 151 10.31 -6.44 -14.91
N TYR A 152 9.96 -5.56 -13.96
CA TYR A 152 9.50 -4.20 -14.21
C TYR A 152 10.34 -3.16 -13.45
N GLU A 153 11.49 -3.55 -12.96
CA GLU A 153 12.45 -2.64 -12.34
C GLU A 153 12.92 -1.58 -13.34
N PRO A 154 13.01 -0.31 -12.93
CA PRO A 154 13.56 0.75 -13.78
C PRO A 154 15.06 0.59 -14.01
N ASP A 155 15.58 1.22 -15.06
CA ASP A 155 17.02 1.31 -15.30
C ASP A 155 17.76 1.85 -14.06
N GLY A 156 18.89 1.24 -13.72
CA GLY A 156 19.71 1.58 -12.56
C GLY A 156 19.18 0.98 -11.25
N TRP A 157 18.45 -0.13 -11.36
CA TRP A 157 18.08 -1.01 -10.24
C TRP A 157 18.42 -2.46 -10.58
N VAL A 158 19.09 -3.14 -9.67
CA VAL A 158 19.56 -4.52 -9.84
C VAL A 158 19.10 -5.42 -8.69
N SER A 159 19.16 -6.73 -8.87
CA SER A 159 18.66 -7.70 -7.89
C SER A 159 19.70 -8.14 -6.84
N ASN A 160 20.88 -7.55 -6.83
CA ASN A 160 21.95 -7.84 -5.88
C ASN A 160 22.36 -6.54 -5.14
N ASN A 161 22.99 -6.69 -3.97
CA ASN A 161 23.55 -5.60 -3.17
C ASN A 161 25.05 -5.78 -2.95
N ASP A 162 25.76 -6.17 -3.99
CA ASP A 162 27.17 -6.55 -3.90
C ASP A 162 28.11 -5.34 -4.04
N ASP A 163 27.58 -4.13 -4.23
CA ASP A 163 28.37 -2.91 -4.34
C ASP A 163 28.56 -2.23 -2.97
N SER A 164 29.81 -2.17 -2.55
CA SER A 164 30.24 -1.46 -1.34
C SER A 164 30.65 0.01 -1.60
N ASP A 165 30.74 0.44 -2.88
CA ASP A 165 31.15 1.79 -3.28
C ASP A 165 30.44 2.22 -4.58
N ASP A 166 29.14 2.40 -4.49
CA ASP A 166 28.22 2.78 -5.58
C ASP A 166 28.48 4.21 -6.18
N ALA A 167 29.70 4.72 -5.99
CA ALA A 167 30.18 5.97 -6.55
C ALA A 167 31.39 5.81 -7.49
N CYS A 168 31.90 4.57 -7.63
CA CYS A 168 33.09 4.25 -8.41
C CYS A 168 32.85 3.09 -9.39
N PHE A 169 33.22 3.28 -10.64
CA PHE A 169 33.21 2.26 -11.69
C PHE A 169 34.36 1.26 -11.49
#